data_ffdbe4b372f0aaa37417fb4105023dfe
#
_entry.id   ffdbe4b372f0aaa37417fb4105023dfe
#
_cell.length_a   1.000
_cell.length_b   1.000
_cell.length_c   1.000
_cell.angle_alpha   90.00
_cell.angle_beta   90.00
_cell.angle_gamma   90.00
#
_symmetry.space_group_name_H-M   'P 1'
#
loop_
_entity.id
_entity.type
_entity.pdbx_description
1 polymer ?
#
loop_
_entity_poly.entity_id
_entity_poly.type
_entity_poly.pdbx_seq_one_letter_code
_entity_poly.pdbx_strand_id
1 'polypeptide(L)'
;MSDPAGPPHHSNEQLRWLVTARARPGEPGAAAVSVLARNAMVPELGFDMLVDWHTGAEAADVEGRALIILSLLFKELAAECERVAGERFARG
;
A
#
# COMPACT_ATOMS: atom_id res chain seq x y z
N MET A 1 -31.82 1.30 -9.83
CA MET A 1 -31.59 0.86 -9.37
C MET A 1 -30.84 0.46 -8.96
N SER A 2 -30.52 0.61 -8.75
CA SER A 2 -29.82 0.21 -8.53
C SER A 2 -29.59 -0.52 -7.89
N ASP A 3 -29.49 -0.56 -7.52
CA ASP A 3 -29.30 -1.29 -6.92
C ASP A 3 -29.60 -1.83 -6.22
N PRO A 4 -29.98 -1.91 -6.46
CA PRO A 4 -30.30 -2.74 -5.47
C PRO A 4 -29.36 -3.65 -5.08
N ALA A 5 -28.83 -4.14 -5.78
CA ALA A 5 -27.72 -4.90 -5.36
C ALA A 5 -26.77 -4.03 -4.62
N GLY A 6 -27.29 -3.08 -3.96
CA GLY A 6 -26.52 -2.10 -3.26
C GLY A 6 -25.52 -2.64 -2.25
N PRO A 7 -25.88 -3.61 -1.39
CA PRO A 7 -24.96 -4.01 -0.34
C PRO A 7 -23.58 -4.39 -0.83
N PRO A 8 -23.41 -5.24 -1.85
CA PRO A 8 -22.07 -5.55 -2.31
C PRO A 8 -21.30 -4.33 -2.81
N HIS A 9 -21.98 -3.43 -3.50
CA HIS A 9 -21.32 -2.24 -4.00
C HIS A 9 -20.89 -1.34 -2.86
N HIS A 10 -21.75 -1.17 -1.87
CA HIS A 10 -21.42 -0.34 -0.73
C HIS A 10 -20.21 -0.89 0.01
N SER A 11 -20.17 -2.21 0.16
CA SER A 11 -19.05 -2.83 0.84
C SER A 11 -17.74 -2.56 0.10
N ASN A 12 -17.76 -2.67 -1.22
CA ASN A 12 -16.57 -2.42 -2.02
C ASN A 12 -16.10 -0.99 -1.87
N GLU A 13 -17.03 -0.05 -1.87
CA GLU A 13 -16.66 1.35 -1.71
C GLU A 13 -16.08 1.61 -0.33
N GLN A 14 -16.65 0.99 0.70
CA GLN A 14 -16.16 1.19 2.05
C GLN A 14 -14.76 0.65 2.23
N LEU A 15 -14.40 -0.40 1.49
CA LEU A 15 -13.07 -0.98 1.57
C LEU A 15 -12.10 -0.36 0.59
N ARG A 16 -12.56 0.63 -0.16
CA ARG A 16 -11.69 1.30 -1.12
C ARG A 16 -10.59 2.05 -0.36
N TRP A 17 -9.38 1.85 -0.83
CA TRP A 17 -8.22 2.45 -0.18
C TRP A 17 -7.95 3.85 -0.70
N LEU A 18 -7.57 4.72 0.20
CA LEU A 18 -7.01 6.00 -0.13
C LEU A 18 -5.51 5.92 0.16
N VAL A 19 -4.70 6.06 -0.87
CA VAL A 19 -3.26 5.89 -0.76
C VAL A 19 -2.57 7.18 -1.17
N THR A 20 -1.66 7.64 -0.33
CA THR A 20 -0.84 8.80 -0.65
C THR A 20 0.61 8.45 -0.42
N ALA A 21 1.48 9.08 -1.21
CA ALA A 21 2.91 8.88 -1.09
C ALA A 21 3.59 10.23 -1.17
N ARG A 22 4.61 10.42 -0.34
CA ARG A 22 5.36 11.67 -0.32
C ARG A 22 6.84 11.37 -0.24
N ALA A 23 7.59 11.86 -1.21
CA ALA A 23 9.02 11.67 -1.27
C ALA A 23 9.73 12.86 -0.67
N ARG A 24 10.77 12.60 0.09
CA ARG A 24 11.64 13.62 0.65
C ARG A 24 13.08 13.30 0.29
N PRO A 25 13.81 14.24 -0.31
CA PRO A 25 15.21 14.00 -0.61
C PRO A 25 15.98 13.72 0.69
N GLY A 26 16.79 12.71 0.65
CA GLY A 26 17.67 12.41 1.76
C GLY A 26 19.10 12.61 1.33
N GLU A 27 19.90 11.58 1.56
CA GLU A 27 21.29 11.60 1.13
C GLU A 27 21.35 11.52 -0.38
N PRO A 28 22.49 11.94 -0.97
CA PRO A 28 22.62 11.87 -2.42
C PRO A 28 22.28 10.48 -2.95
N GLY A 29 21.44 10.47 -3.96
CA GLY A 29 21.03 9.21 -4.60
C GLY A 29 19.92 8.47 -3.91
N ALA A 30 19.35 9.00 -2.84
CA ALA A 30 18.28 8.31 -2.12
C ALA A 30 17.18 9.28 -1.72
N ALA A 31 16.02 8.76 -1.54
CA ALA A 31 14.88 9.51 -1.04
C ALA A 31 14.10 8.63 -0.06
N ALA A 32 13.64 9.27 0.99
CA ALA A 32 12.72 8.62 1.92
C ALA A 32 11.30 8.86 1.41
N VAL A 33 10.55 7.80 1.22
CA VAL A 33 9.17 7.91 0.75
C VAL A 33 8.28 7.41 1.87
N SER A 34 7.35 8.28 2.28
CA SER A 34 6.35 7.93 3.27
C SER A 34 5.06 7.64 2.54
N VAL A 35 4.50 6.46 2.76
CA VAL A 35 3.26 6.04 2.15
C VAL A 35 2.23 5.86 3.24
N LEU A 36 1.08 6.49 3.05
CA LEU A 36 -0.05 6.35 3.97
C LEU A 36 -1.21 5.74 3.23
N ALA A 37 -1.86 4.78 3.86
CA ALA A 37 -3.02 4.11 3.28
C ALA A 37 -4.10 3.98 4.34
N ARG A 38 -5.35 4.18 3.93
CA ARG A 38 -6.46 4.05 4.86
C ARG A 38 -7.73 3.68 4.12
N ASN A 39 -8.64 3.09 4.84
CA ASN A 39 -9.99 2.85 4.34
C ASN A 39 -10.93 2.82 5.53
N ALA A 40 -12.17 2.40 5.29
CA ALA A 40 -13.19 2.43 6.35
C ALA A 40 -12.83 1.52 7.51
N MET A 41 -12.10 0.43 7.27
CA MET A 41 -11.75 -0.53 8.30
C MET A 41 -10.39 -0.23 8.94
N VAL A 42 -9.50 0.39 8.20
CA VAL A 42 -8.14 0.64 8.66
C VAL A 42 -7.92 2.14 8.66
N PRO A 43 -7.92 2.75 9.85
CA PRO A 43 -7.81 4.22 9.91
C PRO A 43 -6.51 4.74 9.36
N GLU A 44 -5.43 4.01 9.54
CA GLU A 44 -4.16 4.50 9.02
C GLU A 44 -3.14 3.38 9.02
N LEU A 45 -2.48 3.19 7.88
CA LEU A 45 -1.29 2.36 7.74
C LEU A 45 -0.21 3.22 7.16
N GLY A 46 0.94 3.24 7.82
CA GLY A 46 2.06 4.04 7.37
C GLY A 46 3.27 3.17 7.08
N PHE A 47 3.98 3.49 6.01
CA PHE A 47 5.18 2.80 5.61
C PHE A 47 6.23 3.82 5.22
N ASP A 48 7.47 3.57 5.62
CA ASP A 48 8.60 4.37 5.18
C ASP A 48 9.55 3.47 4.44
N MET A 49 10.06 3.97 3.31
CA MET A 49 10.99 3.18 2.52
C MET A 49 11.99 4.10 1.85
N LEU A 50 13.15 3.55 1.53
CA LEU A 50 14.18 4.26 0.80
C LEU A 50 14.13 3.83 -0.64
N VAL A 51 14.20 4.81 -1.53
CA VAL A 51 14.13 4.58 -2.97
C VAL A 51 15.24 5.38 -3.62
N ASP A 52 15.85 4.83 -4.65
CA ASP A 52 16.88 5.55 -5.40
C ASP A 52 16.28 6.80 -6.01
N TRP A 53 17.03 7.88 -5.92
CA TRP A 53 16.63 9.16 -6.50
C TRP A 53 17.76 9.69 -7.33
N HIS A 54 17.60 9.65 -8.64
CA HIS A 54 18.62 10.15 -9.57
C HIS A 54 18.51 11.66 -9.68
N THR A 55 19.64 12.28 -9.96
CA THR A 55 19.66 13.70 -10.27
C THR A 55 18.71 13.96 -11.44
N GLY A 56 17.82 14.93 -11.27
CA GLY A 56 16.88 15.26 -12.32
C GLY A 56 15.58 14.51 -12.28
N ALA A 57 15.46 13.46 -11.44
CA ALA A 57 14.20 12.76 -11.30
C ALA A 57 13.22 13.62 -10.51
N GLU A 58 11.96 13.55 -10.88
CA GLU A 58 10.93 14.31 -10.19
C GLU A 58 10.37 13.50 -9.03
N ALA A 59 9.88 14.22 -8.02
CA ALA A 59 9.31 13.57 -6.85
C ALA A 59 8.18 12.62 -7.23
N ALA A 60 7.36 13.00 -8.20
CA ALA A 60 6.25 12.15 -8.61
C ALA A 60 6.73 10.81 -9.15
N ASP A 61 7.85 10.79 -9.88
CA ASP A 61 8.39 9.53 -10.41
C ASP A 61 8.91 8.65 -9.27
N VAL A 62 9.56 9.25 -8.29
CA VAL A 62 10.08 8.51 -7.15
C VAL A 62 8.93 7.92 -6.34
N GLU A 63 7.90 8.71 -6.12
CA GLU A 63 6.73 8.27 -5.39
C GLU A 63 6.02 7.13 -6.12
N GLY A 64 5.89 7.25 -7.45
CA GLY A 64 5.27 6.19 -8.23
C GLY A 64 6.04 4.89 -8.15
N ARG A 65 7.39 4.96 -8.22
CA ARG A 65 8.20 3.75 -8.11
C ARG A 65 8.07 3.12 -6.73
N ALA A 66 8.01 3.95 -5.69
CA ALA A 66 7.83 3.43 -4.34
C ALA A 66 6.51 2.67 -4.24
N LEU A 67 5.45 3.19 -4.84
CA LEU A 67 4.15 2.53 -4.80
C LEU A 67 4.18 1.19 -5.53
N ILE A 68 4.90 1.13 -6.66
CA ILE A 68 5.03 -0.12 -7.40
C ILE A 68 5.79 -1.16 -6.56
N ILE A 69 6.90 -0.74 -5.96
CA ILE A 69 7.68 -1.64 -5.10
C ILE A 69 6.81 -2.14 -3.95
N LEU A 70 6.07 -1.23 -3.34
CA LEU A 70 5.22 -1.58 -2.22
C LEU A 70 4.15 -2.58 -2.63
N SER A 71 3.59 -2.43 -3.83
CA SER A 71 2.58 -3.37 -4.30
C SER A 71 3.14 -4.79 -4.43
N LEU A 72 4.38 -4.92 -4.87
CA LEU A 72 5.01 -6.23 -4.96
C LEU A 72 5.26 -6.81 -3.57
N LEU A 73 5.72 -5.97 -2.64
CA LEU A 73 5.96 -6.42 -1.28
C LEU A 73 4.64 -6.84 -0.61
N PHE A 74 3.56 -6.12 -0.87
CA PHE A 74 2.27 -6.48 -0.30
C PHE A 74 1.78 -7.83 -0.82
N LYS A 75 2.03 -8.13 -2.09
CA LYS A 75 1.64 -9.43 -2.63
C LYS A 75 2.38 -10.55 -1.92
N GLU A 76 3.67 -10.36 -1.67
CA GLU A 76 4.45 -11.35 -0.94
C GLU A 76 3.98 -11.46 0.49
N LEU A 77 3.72 -10.33 1.13
CA LEU A 77 3.24 -10.32 2.50
C LEU A 77 1.88 -11.00 2.62
N ALA A 78 0.99 -10.75 1.65
CA ALA A 78 -0.32 -11.39 1.66
C ALA A 78 -0.19 -12.91 1.58
N ALA A 79 0.69 -13.41 0.71
CA ALA A 79 0.91 -14.83 0.60
C ALA A 79 1.45 -15.42 1.91
N GLU A 80 2.37 -14.70 2.54
CA GLU A 80 2.94 -15.17 3.80
C GLU A 80 1.91 -15.18 4.91
N CYS A 81 1.05 -14.17 4.95
CA CYS A 81 -0.02 -14.13 5.95
C CYS A 81 -0.97 -15.32 5.77
N GLU A 82 -1.29 -15.65 4.52
CA GLU A 82 -2.17 -16.78 4.26
C GLU A 82 -1.53 -18.08 4.68
N ARG A 83 -0.22 -18.22 4.43
CA ARG A 83 0.49 -19.42 4.83
C ARG A 83 0.49 -19.59 6.34
N VAL A 84 0.79 -18.50 7.05
CA VAL A 84 0.84 -18.54 8.52
C VAL A 84 -0.55 -18.83 9.08
N ALA A 85 -1.57 -18.19 8.52
CA ALA A 85 -2.94 -18.44 8.99
C ALA A 85 -3.33 -19.89 8.77
N GLY A 86 -2.96 -20.46 7.62
CA GLY A 86 -3.26 -21.86 7.35
C GLY A 86 -2.60 -22.79 8.35
N GLU A 87 -1.35 -22.49 8.72
CA GLU A 87 -0.67 -23.31 9.75
C GLU A 87 -1.37 -23.23 11.09
N ARG A 88 -1.81 -22.04 11.46
CA ARG A 88 -2.50 -21.88 12.75
C ARG A 88 -3.84 -22.58 12.76
N PHE A 89 -4.58 -22.49 11.66
CA PHE A 89 -5.86 -23.19 11.56
C PHE A 89 -5.65 -24.71 11.60
N ALA A 90 -4.59 -25.21 10.97
CA ALA A 90 -4.33 -26.64 10.95
C ALA A 90 -3.99 -27.17 12.33
N ARG A 91 -3.36 -26.33 13.16
CA ARG A 91 -3.04 -26.75 14.53
C ARG A 91 -4.27 -26.77 15.42
N GLY A 92 -5.20 -25.91 15.06
CA GLY A 92 -6.30 -25.61 15.88
C GLY A 92 -7.34 -26.41 16.09
#